data_28879cd3dfdb58ff5ff3845747c01f04
#
_entry.id   28879cd3dfdb58ff5ff3845747c01f04
#
_cell.length_a   1.000
_cell.length_b   1.000
_cell.length_c   1.000
_cell.angle_alpha   90.00
_cell.angle_beta   90.00
_cell.angle_gamma   90.00
#
_symmetry.space_group_name_H-M   'P 1'
#
loop_
_entity.id
_entity.type
_entity.pdbx_description
1 polymer ?
#
loop_
_entity_poly.entity_id
_entity_poly.type
_entity_poly.pdbx_seq_one_letter_code
_entity_poly.pdbx_strand_id
1 'polypeptide(L)'
;MEKIFLIAIVGPTAVGKTALSIELAKKFNCEIISIDSVQIYKRFDIGSAKVTPEEMNGVVHHLIDELEPNATCSVYDFQKLARDKIDDIHSRGKMPLLIGGTGFYMNAVLNNYEFTNLEEKTYDIDVEKAKQYLKENYIDTYNNIDLDNHRRVINAYNYVMNEQKSVTTNNNGDTILEKYNPYLIVLNTEREVLYNRINKRVELMFEQGLEDEVKGIINDYGTELQALGAIGYKEMLPYLKGDVSKEETISAISQNSRRYAKRQLTWFRNKMNGVWYDTRSESLLNDVIGDIKNKFK
;
A
#
# COMPACT_ATOMS: atom_id res chain seq x y z
N MET A 1 -23.09 -12.40 14.21
CA MET A 1 -22.88 -10.95 14.02
C MET A 1 -23.15 -10.62 12.56
N GLU A 2 -23.82 -9.51 12.30
CA GLU A 2 -24.01 -9.03 10.92
C GLU A 2 -22.67 -8.63 10.33
N LYS A 3 -22.42 -9.04 9.07
CA LYS A 3 -21.13 -8.75 8.41
C LYS A 3 -21.08 -7.31 7.94
N ILE A 4 -19.94 -6.67 8.10
CA ILE A 4 -19.68 -5.32 7.57
C ILE A 4 -19.51 -5.41 6.05
N PHE A 5 -20.47 -4.83 5.32
CA PHE A 5 -20.34 -4.63 3.88
C PHE A 5 -19.34 -3.49 3.61
N LEU A 6 -18.42 -3.71 2.71
CA LEU A 6 -17.44 -2.71 2.30
C LEU A 6 -17.04 -2.88 0.83
N ILE A 7 -16.59 -1.80 0.24
CA ILE A 7 -16.03 -1.80 -1.12
C ILE A 7 -14.51 -1.71 -0.99
N ALA A 8 -13.79 -2.50 -1.79
CA ALA A 8 -12.33 -2.42 -1.86
C ALA A 8 -11.88 -2.26 -3.32
N ILE A 9 -11.17 -1.17 -3.62
CA ILE A 9 -10.65 -0.86 -4.96
C ILE A 9 -9.14 -1.01 -4.96
N VAL A 10 -8.65 -1.95 -5.74
CA VAL A 10 -7.22 -2.13 -5.97
C VAL A 10 -6.88 -1.99 -7.45
N GLY A 11 -5.63 -1.75 -7.75
CA GLY A 11 -5.12 -1.64 -9.10
C GLY A 11 -3.76 -0.97 -9.12
N PRO A 12 -3.01 -1.03 -10.23
CA PRO A 12 -1.68 -0.44 -10.31
C PRO A 12 -1.72 1.08 -10.14
N THR A 13 -0.56 1.67 -9.85
CA THR A 13 -0.44 3.13 -9.86
C THR A 13 -0.87 3.70 -11.23
N ALA A 14 -1.43 4.90 -11.26
CA ALA A 14 -1.91 5.61 -12.44
C ALA A 14 -3.07 4.95 -13.22
N VAL A 15 -3.74 3.91 -12.68
CA VAL A 15 -4.84 3.23 -13.35
C VAL A 15 -6.18 4.00 -13.30
N GLY A 16 -6.34 4.96 -12.38
CA GLY A 16 -7.59 5.74 -12.25
C GLY A 16 -8.46 5.36 -11.05
N LYS A 17 -7.88 4.75 -10.02
CA LYS A 17 -8.62 4.35 -8.79
C LYS A 17 -9.37 5.49 -8.12
N THR A 18 -8.72 6.65 -7.98
CA THR A 18 -9.27 7.82 -7.25
C THR A 18 -10.57 8.30 -7.89
N ALA A 19 -10.61 8.47 -9.21
CA ALA A 19 -11.83 8.93 -9.89
C ALA A 19 -13.01 7.99 -9.63
N LEU A 20 -12.81 6.67 -9.78
CA LEU A 20 -13.86 5.69 -9.52
C LEU A 20 -14.30 5.69 -8.05
N SER A 21 -13.36 5.82 -7.10
CA SER A 21 -13.68 5.80 -5.66
C SER A 21 -14.56 6.97 -5.24
N ILE A 22 -14.36 8.15 -5.78
CA ILE A 22 -15.18 9.34 -5.51
C ILE A 22 -16.61 9.14 -5.99
N GLU A 23 -16.80 8.64 -7.23
CA GLU A 23 -18.13 8.39 -7.78
C GLU A 23 -18.88 7.33 -6.98
N LEU A 24 -18.21 6.24 -6.61
CA LEU A 24 -18.80 5.19 -5.78
C LEU A 24 -19.11 5.68 -4.36
N ALA A 25 -18.21 6.49 -3.77
CA ALA A 25 -18.41 7.03 -2.43
C ALA A 25 -19.66 7.91 -2.36
N LYS A 26 -19.86 8.78 -3.34
CA LYS A 26 -21.08 9.58 -3.45
C LYS A 26 -22.33 8.74 -3.67
N LYS A 27 -22.22 7.68 -4.51
CA LYS A 27 -23.37 6.84 -4.87
C LYS A 27 -23.85 5.96 -3.71
N PHE A 28 -22.94 5.46 -2.88
CA PHE A 28 -23.22 4.50 -1.81
C PHE A 28 -23.06 5.08 -0.40
N ASN A 29 -22.94 6.41 -0.28
CA ASN A 29 -22.72 7.09 1.01
C ASN A 29 -21.52 6.52 1.77
N CYS A 30 -20.37 6.39 1.06
CA CYS A 30 -19.16 5.85 1.65
C CYS A 30 -18.26 6.96 2.22
N GLU A 31 -17.39 6.57 3.15
CA GLU A 31 -16.15 7.28 3.45
C GLU A 31 -14.96 6.44 2.97
N ILE A 32 -13.95 7.11 2.44
CA ILE A 32 -12.79 6.45 1.82
C ILE A 32 -11.69 6.25 2.85
N ILE A 33 -11.07 5.06 2.84
CA ILE A 33 -9.87 4.75 3.62
C ILE A 33 -8.73 4.50 2.62
N SER A 34 -7.70 5.37 2.64
CA SER A 34 -6.51 5.17 1.81
C SER A 34 -5.65 4.03 2.36
N ILE A 35 -5.45 2.98 1.57
CA ILE A 35 -4.56 1.85 1.88
C ILE A 35 -3.23 2.07 1.15
N ASP A 36 -2.51 3.09 1.59
CA ASP A 36 -1.22 3.48 1.04
C ASP A 36 -0.20 3.76 2.15
N SER A 37 0.99 3.16 2.05
CA SER A 37 2.01 3.24 3.08
C SER A 37 2.78 4.56 3.12
N VAL A 38 2.52 5.47 2.19
CA VAL A 38 3.20 6.77 2.09
C VAL A 38 2.24 7.92 2.31
N GLN A 39 1.03 7.87 1.73
CA GLN A 39 0.02 8.94 1.86
C GLN A 39 -0.44 9.19 3.30
N ILE A 40 -0.23 8.24 4.20
CA ILE A 40 -0.53 8.38 5.62
C ILE A 40 0.36 9.43 6.31
N TYR A 41 1.56 9.72 5.76
CA TYR A 41 2.49 10.69 6.29
C TYR A 41 2.19 12.09 5.76
N LYS A 42 2.22 13.09 6.63
CA LYS A 42 2.16 14.50 6.27
C LYS A 42 3.35 14.88 5.39
N ARG A 43 3.15 15.86 4.49
CA ARG A 43 4.18 16.44 3.61
C ARG A 43 4.70 15.51 2.51
N PHE A 44 4.30 14.26 2.48
CA PHE A 44 4.59 13.34 1.37
C PHE A 44 3.44 13.39 0.36
N ASP A 45 3.32 14.49 -0.38
CA ASP A 45 2.13 14.83 -1.18
C ASP A 45 2.34 14.52 -2.66
N ILE A 46 3.30 15.20 -3.30
CA ILE A 46 3.54 15.13 -4.74
C ILE A 46 4.09 13.76 -5.12
N GLY A 47 5.18 13.33 -4.46
CA GLY A 47 5.84 12.06 -4.78
C GLY A 47 4.97 10.82 -4.51
N SER A 48 4.03 10.90 -3.58
CA SER A 48 3.05 9.84 -3.32
C SER A 48 1.81 9.91 -4.21
N ALA A 49 1.67 10.97 -5.00
CA ALA A 49 0.43 11.31 -5.72
C ALA A 49 -0.79 11.31 -4.78
N LYS A 50 -0.66 11.96 -3.63
CA LYS A 50 -1.73 12.11 -2.64
C LYS A 50 -2.91 12.84 -3.25
N VAL A 51 -4.12 12.39 -2.94
CA VAL A 51 -5.34 13.03 -3.41
C VAL A 51 -5.46 14.43 -2.80
N THR A 52 -5.71 15.43 -3.64
CA THR A 52 -5.88 16.82 -3.18
C THR A 52 -7.30 17.07 -2.64
N PRO A 53 -7.51 18.13 -1.83
CA PRO A 53 -8.85 18.51 -1.38
C PRO A 53 -9.85 18.72 -2.53
N GLU A 54 -9.40 19.26 -3.66
CA GLU A 54 -10.20 19.45 -4.86
C GLU A 54 -10.60 18.09 -5.47
N GLU A 55 -9.65 17.17 -5.57
CA GLU A 55 -9.90 15.82 -6.08
C GLU A 55 -10.80 15.01 -5.14
N MET A 56 -10.72 15.22 -3.82
CA MET A 56 -11.62 14.60 -2.84
C MET A 56 -13.08 14.95 -3.08
N ASN A 57 -13.36 16.10 -3.69
CA ASN A 57 -14.69 16.54 -4.13
C ASN A 57 -15.77 16.40 -3.02
N GLY A 58 -15.40 16.77 -1.78
CA GLY A 58 -16.26 16.72 -0.60
C GLY A 58 -16.43 15.32 0.03
N VAL A 59 -15.79 14.29 -0.50
CA VAL A 59 -15.79 12.95 0.10
C VAL A 59 -14.75 12.87 1.22
N VAL A 60 -15.15 12.36 2.37
CA VAL A 60 -14.25 12.18 3.52
C VAL A 60 -13.24 11.07 3.22
N HIS A 61 -11.95 11.38 3.43
CA HIS A 61 -10.85 10.44 3.31
C HIS A 61 -10.16 10.26 4.66
N HIS A 62 -9.80 9.03 4.97
CA HIS A 62 -9.09 8.62 6.18
C HIS A 62 -7.74 7.99 5.83
N LEU A 63 -6.82 7.96 6.77
CA LEU A 63 -5.45 7.49 6.66
C LEU A 63 -4.64 8.28 5.62
N ILE A 64 -4.89 9.59 5.57
CA ILE A 64 -4.14 10.58 4.82
C ILE A 64 -3.69 11.64 5.82
N ASP A 65 -2.39 12.01 5.79
CA ASP A 65 -1.82 13.05 6.68
C ASP A 65 -2.02 12.80 8.19
N GLU A 66 -2.09 11.55 8.61
CA GLU A 66 -2.29 11.23 10.02
C GLU A 66 -0.99 11.17 10.83
N LEU A 67 0.13 10.85 10.18
CA LEU A 67 1.42 10.66 10.85
C LEU A 67 2.42 11.75 10.48
N GLU A 68 3.25 12.15 11.46
CA GLU A 68 4.38 13.03 11.18
C GLU A 68 5.43 12.31 10.31
N PRO A 69 6.24 13.05 9.50
CA PRO A 69 7.22 12.47 8.60
C PRO A 69 8.22 11.52 9.26
N ASN A 70 8.59 11.79 10.51
CA ASN A 70 9.55 11.00 11.30
C ASN A 70 8.91 9.86 12.10
N ALA A 71 7.61 9.69 12.04
CA ALA A 71 6.94 8.54 12.65
C ALA A 71 7.25 7.26 11.88
N THR A 72 7.23 6.13 12.57
CA THR A 72 7.27 4.80 11.95
C THR A 72 5.88 4.18 11.98
N CYS A 73 5.53 3.47 10.92
CA CYS A 73 4.26 2.75 10.83
C CYS A 73 4.53 1.36 10.28
N SER A 74 4.42 0.35 11.12
CA SER A 74 4.51 -1.04 10.67
C SER A 74 3.22 -1.45 9.95
N VAL A 75 3.25 -2.60 9.26
CA VAL A 75 2.03 -3.17 8.66
C VAL A 75 0.99 -3.51 9.73
N TYR A 76 1.43 -3.89 10.92
CA TYR A 76 0.56 -4.15 12.07
C TYR A 76 -0.16 -2.87 12.53
N ASP A 77 0.60 -1.76 12.71
CA ASP A 77 0.02 -0.48 13.10
C ASP A 77 -1.00 0.00 12.07
N PHE A 78 -0.61 -0.09 10.80
CA PHE A 78 -1.50 0.28 9.69
C PHE A 78 -2.76 -0.58 9.64
N GLN A 79 -2.64 -1.90 9.82
CA GLN A 79 -3.79 -2.82 9.88
C GLN A 79 -4.77 -2.40 10.97
N LYS A 80 -4.25 -2.11 12.16
CA LYS A 80 -5.06 -1.68 13.29
C LYS A 80 -5.80 -0.36 12.99
N LEU A 81 -5.06 0.66 12.54
CA LEU A 81 -5.65 1.96 12.16
C LEU A 81 -6.75 1.79 11.11
N ALA A 82 -6.50 1.00 10.07
CA ALA A 82 -7.49 0.80 9.01
C ALA A 82 -8.73 0.03 9.50
N ARG A 83 -8.55 -0.99 10.33
CA ARG A 83 -9.68 -1.75 10.91
C ARG A 83 -10.50 -0.91 11.86
N ASP A 84 -9.88 -0.07 12.70
CA ASP A 84 -10.57 0.86 13.58
C ASP A 84 -11.40 1.87 12.78
N LYS A 85 -10.90 2.36 11.64
CA LYS A 85 -11.65 3.24 10.73
C LYS A 85 -12.82 2.53 10.04
N ILE A 86 -12.66 1.27 9.65
CA ILE A 86 -13.76 0.47 9.09
C ILE A 86 -14.89 0.36 10.11
N ASP A 87 -14.56 0.02 11.36
CA ASP A 87 -15.54 -0.16 12.43
C ASP A 87 -16.22 1.18 12.79
N ASP A 88 -15.48 2.30 12.85
CA ASP A 88 -16.02 3.64 13.07
C ASP A 88 -17.01 4.07 11.98
N ILE A 89 -16.61 3.96 10.69
CA ILE A 89 -17.46 4.34 9.56
C ILE A 89 -18.75 3.51 9.56
N HIS A 90 -18.64 2.21 9.78
CA HIS A 90 -19.79 1.31 9.85
C HIS A 90 -20.71 1.66 11.01
N SER A 91 -20.18 1.95 12.20
CA SER A 91 -20.95 2.33 13.38
C SER A 91 -21.80 3.59 13.17
N ARG A 92 -21.36 4.49 12.28
CA ARG A 92 -22.06 5.71 11.87
C ARG A 92 -23.08 5.49 10.73
N GLY A 93 -23.33 4.23 10.34
CA GLY A 93 -24.27 3.87 9.28
C GLY A 93 -23.79 4.21 7.87
N LYS A 94 -22.48 4.41 7.68
CA LYS A 94 -21.87 4.63 6.37
C LYS A 94 -21.14 3.37 5.89
N MET A 95 -20.91 3.29 4.59
CA MET A 95 -20.19 2.15 4.01
C MET A 95 -18.68 2.48 3.90
N PRO A 96 -17.78 1.65 4.45
CA PRO A 96 -16.35 1.83 4.23
C PRO A 96 -15.97 1.52 2.78
N LEU A 97 -15.14 2.39 2.18
CA LEU A 97 -14.55 2.18 0.85
C LEU A 97 -13.03 2.24 0.98
N LEU A 98 -12.38 1.11 0.79
CA LEU A 98 -10.93 0.99 0.84
C LEU A 98 -10.34 1.20 -0.56
N ILE A 99 -9.28 2.01 -0.67
CA ILE A 99 -8.61 2.26 -1.94
C ILE A 99 -7.10 2.14 -1.78
N GLY A 100 -6.43 1.37 -2.66
CA GLY A 100 -4.98 1.29 -2.60
C GLY A 100 -4.31 0.56 -3.75
N GLY A 101 -2.99 0.77 -3.84
CA GLY A 101 -2.12 0.05 -4.78
C GLY A 101 -1.30 -1.05 -4.12
N THR A 102 -1.19 -1.04 -2.79
CA THR A 102 -0.35 -1.97 -2.04
C THR A 102 -1.16 -3.21 -1.64
N GLY A 103 -1.12 -4.24 -2.50
CA GLY A 103 -1.92 -5.46 -2.32
C GLY A 103 -1.65 -6.17 -0.99
N PHE A 104 -0.42 -6.15 -0.49
CA PHE A 104 -0.09 -6.73 0.81
C PHE A 104 -0.81 -6.00 1.97
N TYR A 105 -0.86 -4.66 1.96
CA TYR A 105 -1.58 -3.88 2.96
C TYR A 105 -3.09 -4.10 2.88
N MET A 106 -3.65 -4.17 1.66
CA MET A 106 -5.07 -4.49 1.48
C MET A 106 -5.41 -5.87 2.05
N ASN A 107 -4.60 -6.89 1.75
CA ASN A 107 -4.78 -8.22 2.33
C ASN A 107 -4.59 -8.20 3.85
N ALA A 108 -3.59 -7.50 4.37
CA ALA A 108 -3.37 -7.36 5.81
C ALA A 108 -4.61 -6.81 6.52
N VAL A 109 -5.30 -5.84 5.93
CA VAL A 109 -6.53 -5.25 6.50
C VAL A 109 -7.72 -6.19 6.40
N LEU A 110 -7.95 -6.78 5.23
CA LEU A 110 -9.16 -7.57 4.94
C LEU A 110 -9.09 -9.00 5.46
N ASN A 111 -7.91 -9.60 5.48
CA ASN A 111 -7.74 -11.02 5.76
C ASN A 111 -7.32 -11.27 7.23
N ASN A 112 -7.39 -12.52 7.64
CA ASN A 112 -7.01 -12.98 8.97
C ASN A 112 -5.48 -13.09 9.11
N TYR A 113 -4.75 -11.97 8.84
CA TYR A 113 -3.33 -11.85 9.15
C TYR A 113 -3.15 -11.55 10.64
N GLU A 114 -2.45 -12.43 11.32
CA GLU A 114 -1.95 -12.21 12.68
C GLU A 114 -0.51 -11.72 12.58
N PHE A 115 -0.29 -10.47 12.96
CA PHE A 115 1.06 -9.94 13.13
C PHE A 115 1.43 -10.03 14.60
N THR A 116 2.62 -10.53 14.86
CA THR A 116 3.20 -10.48 16.20
C THR A 116 3.51 -9.02 16.53
N ASN A 117 3.02 -8.53 17.66
CA ASN A 117 3.33 -7.17 18.12
C ASN A 117 4.79 -7.17 18.60
N LEU A 118 5.68 -6.63 17.78
CA LEU A 118 7.10 -6.57 18.08
C LEU A 118 7.41 -5.36 18.98
N GLU A 119 6.91 -5.35 20.21
CA GLU A 119 7.60 -4.69 21.33
C GLU A 119 8.89 -5.46 21.72
N GLU A 120 9.43 -6.21 20.77
CA GLU A 120 10.43 -7.22 20.94
C GLU A 120 11.82 -6.65 20.71
N LYS A 121 12.78 -7.21 21.41
CA LYS A 121 14.18 -6.84 21.22
C LYS A 121 14.59 -7.09 19.77
N THR A 122 15.06 -6.05 19.11
CA THR A 122 15.77 -6.20 17.85
C THR A 122 17.22 -6.56 18.17
N TYR A 123 17.70 -7.64 17.57
CA TYR A 123 19.08 -8.09 17.71
C TYR A 123 19.86 -7.58 16.49
N ASP A 124 20.93 -6.83 16.78
CA ASP A 124 21.89 -6.44 15.75
C ASP A 124 22.77 -7.62 15.40
N ILE A 125 22.53 -8.23 14.26
CA ILE A 125 23.24 -9.41 13.79
C ILE A 125 23.54 -9.31 12.30
N ASP A 126 24.71 -9.80 11.93
CA ASP A 126 25.07 -9.98 10.51
C ASP A 126 24.14 -11.01 9.84
N VAL A 127 23.78 -10.75 8.58
CA VAL A 127 22.82 -11.57 7.82
C VAL A 127 23.27 -13.02 7.67
N GLU A 128 24.57 -13.27 7.42
CA GLU A 128 25.08 -14.64 7.25
C GLU A 128 25.08 -15.40 8.58
N LYS A 129 25.38 -14.72 9.69
CA LYS A 129 25.26 -15.32 11.03
C LYS A 129 23.80 -15.62 11.36
N ALA A 130 22.87 -14.74 11.00
CA ALA A 130 21.44 -14.98 11.15
C ALA A 130 20.97 -16.19 10.35
N LYS A 131 21.41 -16.32 9.08
CA LYS A 131 21.13 -17.50 8.24
C LYS A 131 21.67 -18.78 8.85
N GLN A 132 22.93 -18.74 9.32
CA GLN A 132 23.54 -19.91 9.95
C GLN A 132 22.77 -20.33 11.20
N TYR A 133 22.42 -19.39 12.08
CA TYR A 133 21.64 -19.67 13.28
C TYR A 133 20.27 -20.29 12.97
N LEU A 134 19.53 -19.71 11.98
CA LEU A 134 18.24 -20.25 11.54
C LEU A 134 18.39 -21.67 10.97
N LYS A 135 19.44 -21.92 10.19
CA LYS A 135 19.71 -23.25 9.62
C LYS A 135 19.99 -24.30 10.69
N GLU A 136 20.72 -23.95 11.74
CA GLU A 136 21.11 -24.87 12.79
C GLU A 136 20.01 -25.14 13.82
N ASN A 137 19.18 -24.12 14.13
CA ASN A 137 18.23 -24.18 15.23
C ASN A 137 16.76 -24.17 14.79
N TYR A 138 16.46 -23.65 13.59
CA TYR A 138 15.09 -23.45 13.09
C TYR A 138 15.02 -23.77 11.60
N ILE A 139 15.33 -25.00 11.22
CA ILE A 139 15.45 -25.45 9.83
C ILE A 139 14.18 -25.22 9.01
N ASP A 140 13.00 -25.36 9.60
CA ASP A 140 11.72 -25.10 8.92
C ASP A 140 11.60 -23.61 8.54
N THR A 141 11.98 -22.70 9.45
CA THR A 141 12.03 -21.27 9.16
C THR A 141 13.02 -20.99 8.02
N TYR A 142 14.24 -21.53 8.12
CA TYR A 142 15.29 -21.37 7.11
C TYR A 142 14.83 -21.80 5.71
N ASN A 143 14.15 -22.93 5.59
CA ASN A 143 13.69 -23.49 4.32
C ASN A 143 12.47 -22.74 3.72
N ASN A 144 11.72 -22.01 4.55
CA ASN A 144 10.49 -21.33 4.12
C ASN A 144 10.62 -19.82 3.91
N ILE A 145 11.80 -19.22 4.22
CA ILE A 145 12.04 -17.80 3.98
C ILE A 145 12.86 -17.58 2.70
N ASP A 146 12.71 -16.40 2.13
CA ASP A 146 13.54 -15.91 1.02
C ASP A 146 14.90 -15.46 1.59
N LEU A 147 15.93 -16.31 1.44
CA LEU A 147 17.27 -16.07 1.95
C LEU A 147 18.04 -14.96 1.24
N ASP A 148 17.62 -14.57 0.03
CA ASP A 148 18.21 -13.44 -0.69
C ASP A 148 17.66 -12.10 -0.20
N ASN A 149 16.57 -12.14 0.56
CA ASN A 149 16.00 -10.98 1.18
C ASN A 149 16.52 -10.77 2.61
N HIS A 150 17.59 -9.99 2.74
CA HIS A 150 18.27 -9.73 4.00
C HIS A 150 17.31 -9.30 5.13
N ARG A 151 16.35 -8.43 4.81
CA ARG A 151 15.35 -7.97 5.79
C ARG A 151 14.47 -9.12 6.29
N ARG A 152 14.06 -10.05 5.41
CA ARG A 152 13.29 -11.23 5.82
C ARG A 152 14.10 -12.14 6.70
N VAL A 153 15.39 -12.32 6.40
CA VAL A 153 16.30 -13.13 7.23
C VAL A 153 16.43 -12.53 8.63
N ILE A 154 16.70 -11.24 8.74
CA ILE A 154 16.81 -10.54 10.03
C ILE A 154 15.50 -10.56 10.81
N ASN A 155 14.37 -10.31 10.16
CA ASN A 155 13.05 -10.38 10.81
C ASN A 155 12.74 -11.80 11.31
N ALA A 156 13.05 -12.83 10.53
CA ALA A 156 12.86 -14.21 10.96
C ALA A 156 13.76 -14.57 12.14
N TYR A 157 15.02 -14.12 12.12
CA TYR A 157 15.95 -14.29 13.24
C TYR A 157 15.40 -13.62 14.51
N ASN A 158 15.00 -12.34 14.43
CA ASN A 158 14.43 -11.64 15.58
C ASN A 158 13.18 -12.35 16.11
N TYR A 159 12.32 -12.83 15.22
CA TYR A 159 11.13 -13.58 15.61
C TYR A 159 11.48 -14.84 16.42
N VAL A 160 12.38 -15.69 15.92
CA VAL A 160 12.71 -16.94 16.61
C VAL A 160 13.47 -16.69 17.92
N MET A 161 14.24 -15.60 18.00
CA MET A 161 14.93 -15.21 19.24
C MET A 161 13.96 -14.74 20.33
N ASN A 162 12.88 -14.07 19.96
CA ASN A 162 11.87 -13.57 20.90
C ASN A 162 10.86 -14.67 21.27
N GLU A 163 10.34 -15.38 20.29
CA GLU A 163 9.25 -16.35 20.45
C GLU A 163 9.74 -17.77 20.77
N GLN A 164 11.03 -18.07 20.55
CA GLN A 164 11.64 -19.40 20.71
C GLN A 164 10.90 -20.52 19.94
N LYS A 165 10.27 -20.19 18.81
CA LYS A 165 9.56 -21.12 17.93
C LYS A 165 9.75 -20.74 16.47
N SER A 166 9.62 -21.73 15.57
CA SER A 166 9.72 -21.51 14.14
C SER A 166 8.68 -20.51 13.63
N VAL A 167 9.07 -19.68 12.65
CA VAL A 167 8.11 -18.87 11.89
C VAL A 167 7.19 -19.84 11.15
N THR A 168 5.98 -20.00 11.63
CA THR A 168 4.96 -20.73 10.90
C THR A 168 4.32 -19.77 9.90
N THR A 169 4.39 -20.07 8.61
CA THR A 169 3.51 -19.47 7.62
C THR A 169 2.11 -20.03 7.87
N ASN A 170 1.40 -19.44 8.85
CA ASN A 170 0.00 -19.75 9.02
C ASN A 170 -0.74 -19.28 7.76
N ASN A 171 -1.19 -20.24 6.95
CA ASN A 171 -1.98 -19.98 5.74
C ASN A 171 -3.34 -19.31 6.02
N ASN A 172 -3.64 -18.98 7.28
CA ASN A 172 -4.85 -18.26 7.67
C ASN A 172 -4.91 -16.83 7.14
N GLY A 173 -3.77 -16.23 6.75
CA GLY A 173 -3.71 -14.90 6.17
C GLY A 173 -4.31 -14.76 4.76
N ASP A 174 -4.67 -15.86 4.10
CA ASP A 174 -5.29 -15.81 2.76
C ASP A 174 -6.84 -15.80 2.82
N THR A 175 -7.45 -15.90 4.02
CA THR A 175 -8.91 -15.86 4.20
C THR A 175 -9.38 -14.49 4.69
N ILE A 176 -10.48 -13.99 4.11
CA ILE A 176 -11.13 -12.75 4.56
C ILE A 176 -11.66 -12.95 5.98
N LEU A 177 -11.49 -11.93 6.85
CA LEU A 177 -12.07 -11.93 8.18
C LEU A 177 -13.59 -12.16 8.12
N GLU A 178 -14.09 -13.04 8.98
CA GLU A 178 -15.51 -13.39 9.01
C GLU A 178 -16.44 -12.19 9.19
N LYS A 179 -15.97 -11.14 9.87
CA LYS A 179 -16.74 -9.90 10.08
C LYS A 179 -16.91 -9.05 8.82
N TYR A 180 -16.14 -9.30 7.75
CA TYR A 180 -16.20 -8.52 6.52
C TYR A 180 -16.89 -9.26 5.38
N ASN A 181 -17.64 -8.51 4.56
CA ASN A 181 -18.19 -8.95 3.29
C ASN A 181 -17.78 -7.95 2.19
N PRO A 182 -16.54 -8.01 1.69
CA PRO A 182 -16.05 -7.05 0.73
C PRO A 182 -16.57 -7.33 -0.68
N TYR A 183 -16.84 -6.25 -1.43
CA TYR A 183 -16.85 -6.27 -2.88
C TYR A 183 -15.49 -5.78 -3.40
N LEU A 184 -14.67 -6.69 -3.88
CA LEU A 184 -13.30 -6.39 -4.30
C LEU A 184 -13.23 -6.11 -5.80
N ILE A 185 -12.87 -4.89 -6.14
CA ILE A 185 -12.71 -4.36 -7.50
C ILE A 185 -11.22 -4.31 -7.83
N VAL A 186 -10.82 -4.92 -8.93
CA VAL A 186 -9.46 -4.85 -9.45
C VAL A 186 -9.47 -4.05 -10.76
N LEU A 187 -8.94 -2.83 -10.72
CA LEU A 187 -8.82 -2.03 -11.92
C LEU A 187 -7.58 -2.39 -12.72
N ASN A 188 -7.77 -2.47 -14.03
CA ASN A 188 -6.71 -2.69 -14.99
C ASN A 188 -6.92 -1.80 -16.21
N THR A 189 -5.89 -1.70 -17.05
CA THR A 189 -5.94 -1.06 -18.36
C THR A 189 -4.85 -1.66 -19.25
N GLU A 190 -4.86 -1.35 -20.53
CA GLU A 190 -3.81 -1.73 -21.45
C GLU A 190 -2.44 -1.25 -20.98
N ARG A 191 -1.43 -2.11 -21.15
CA ARG A 191 -0.08 -1.86 -20.62
C ARG A 191 0.54 -0.56 -21.15
N GLU A 192 0.38 -0.29 -22.42
CA GLU A 192 0.91 0.92 -23.06
C GLU A 192 0.27 2.17 -22.49
N VAL A 193 -1.05 2.18 -22.36
CA VAL A 193 -1.82 3.27 -21.76
C VAL A 193 -1.36 3.51 -20.32
N LEU A 194 -1.20 2.44 -19.54
CA LEU A 194 -0.73 2.53 -18.16
C LEU A 194 0.67 3.14 -18.06
N TYR A 195 1.59 2.70 -18.91
CA TYR A 195 2.98 3.16 -18.91
C TYR A 195 3.08 4.62 -19.32
N ASN A 196 2.31 5.05 -20.31
CA ASN A 196 2.24 6.46 -20.72
C ASN A 196 1.70 7.34 -19.59
N ARG A 197 0.64 6.89 -18.88
CA ARG A 197 0.11 7.61 -17.70
C ARG A 197 1.14 7.70 -16.57
N ILE A 198 1.91 6.63 -16.33
CA ILE A 198 2.97 6.62 -15.31
C ILE A 198 4.06 7.64 -15.67
N ASN A 199 4.57 7.61 -16.91
CA ASN A 199 5.62 8.53 -17.35
C ASN A 199 5.17 9.99 -17.22
N LYS A 200 4.00 10.31 -17.78
CA LYS A 200 3.43 11.66 -17.69
C LYS A 200 3.23 12.13 -16.25
N ARG A 201 2.80 11.24 -15.36
CA ARG A 201 2.65 11.56 -13.93
C ARG A 201 3.99 11.95 -13.30
N VAL A 202 5.08 11.26 -13.62
CA VAL A 202 6.40 11.58 -13.08
C VAL A 202 6.88 12.95 -13.58
N GLU A 203 6.66 13.28 -14.85
CA GLU A 203 6.94 14.62 -15.39
C GLU A 203 6.17 15.71 -14.62
N LEU A 204 4.86 15.49 -14.44
CA LEU A 204 4.00 16.41 -13.68
C LEU A 204 4.44 16.57 -12.22
N MET A 205 4.93 15.53 -11.56
CA MET A 205 5.45 15.63 -10.19
C MET A 205 6.60 16.63 -10.10
N PHE A 206 7.51 16.63 -11.06
CA PHE A 206 8.60 17.62 -11.11
C PHE A 206 8.11 19.03 -11.41
N GLU A 207 7.11 19.17 -12.29
CA GLU A 207 6.48 20.47 -12.59
C GLU A 207 5.73 21.03 -11.36
N GLN A 208 5.15 20.17 -10.54
CA GLN A 208 4.44 20.51 -9.31
C GLN A 208 5.35 20.82 -8.13
N GLY A 209 6.67 20.62 -8.24
CA GLY A 209 7.64 20.94 -7.20
C GLY A 209 8.09 19.78 -6.32
N LEU A 210 8.12 18.54 -6.85
CA LEU A 210 8.64 17.38 -6.12
C LEU A 210 10.03 17.63 -5.51
N GLU A 211 10.87 18.38 -6.20
CA GLU A 211 12.20 18.73 -5.71
C GLU A 211 12.13 19.55 -4.42
N ASP A 212 11.28 20.57 -4.39
CA ASP A 212 11.11 21.43 -3.22
C ASP A 212 10.44 20.69 -2.06
N GLU A 213 9.47 19.80 -2.37
CA GLU A 213 8.86 18.92 -1.37
C GLU A 213 9.91 18.09 -0.66
N VAL A 214 10.77 17.38 -1.42
CA VAL A 214 11.78 16.49 -0.83
C VAL A 214 12.86 17.27 -0.09
N LYS A 215 13.33 18.41 -0.64
CA LYS A 215 14.28 19.29 0.06
C LYS A 215 13.72 19.77 1.40
N GLY A 216 12.47 20.23 1.42
CA GLY A 216 11.81 20.67 2.63
C GLY A 216 11.69 19.57 3.68
N ILE A 217 11.32 18.36 3.28
CA ILE A 217 11.24 17.20 4.20
C ILE A 217 12.63 16.90 4.78
N ILE A 218 13.67 16.82 3.95
CA ILE A 218 15.02 16.47 4.39
C ILE A 218 15.59 17.56 5.31
N ASN A 219 15.36 18.83 5.01
CA ASN A 219 15.84 19.94 5.84
C ASN A 219 15.24 19.91 7.25
N ASP A 220 13.97 19.56 7.37
CA ASP A 220 13.26 19.59 8.65
C ASP A 220 13.40 18.29 9.46
N TYR A 221 13.53 17.13 8.78
CA TYR A 221 13.48 15.81 9.43
C TYR A 221 14.69 14.91 9.16
N GLY A 222 15.59 15.29 8.26
CA GLY A 222 16.74 14.46 7.85
C GLY A 222 16.39 13.41 6.80
N THR A 223 17.35 12.51 6.53
CA THR A 223 17.25 11.50 5.46
C THR A 223 16.82 10.10 5.93
N GLU A 224 16.78 9.88 7.24
CA GLU A 224 16.49 8.55 7.83
C GLU A 224 14.99 8.35 8.11
N LEU A 225 14.16 8.63 7.08
CA LEU A 225 12.71 8.49 7.19
C LEU A 225 12.22 7.27 6.44
N GLN A 226 11.28 6.53 7.04
CA GLN A 226 10.68 5.34 6.44
C GLN A 226 10.08 5.63 5.05
N ALA A 227 9.36 6.74 4.90
CA ALA A 227 8.67 7.11 3.68
C ALA A 227 9.61 7.54 2.55
N LEU A 228 10.83 8.04 2.87
CA LEU A 228 11.85 8.34 1.85
C LEU A 228 12.36 7.11 1.11
N GLY A 229 12.13 5.89 1.62
CA GLY A 229 12.41 4.64 0.92
C GLY A 229 11.43 4.33 -0.23
N ALA A 230 10.34 5.07 -0.37
CA ALA A 230 9.35 4.85 -1.42
C ALA A 230 9.83 5.31 -2.80
N ILE A 231 9.22 4.75 -3.86
CA ILE A 231 9.46 5.18 -5.24
C ILE A 231 8.96 6.62 -5.40
N GLY A 232 9.76 7.43 -6.07
CA GLY A 232 9.52 8.86 -6.20
C GLY A 232 10.33 9.69 -5.20
N TYR A 233 10.65 9.13 -4.05
CA TYR A 233 11.43 9.80 -3.00
C TYR A 233 12.87 9.31 -2.93
N LYS A 234 13.09 8.00 -2.89
CA LYS A 234 14.45 7.44 -2.80
C LYS A 234 15.34 7.81 -3.98
N GLU A 235 14.75 7.97 -5.16
CA GLU A 235 15.48 8.38 -6.38
C GLU A 235 15.87 9.86 -6.33
N MET A 236 15.20 10.68 -5.50
CA MET A 236 15.54 12.08 -5.32
C MET A 236 16.81 12.28 -4.48
N LEU A 237 17.17 11.33 -3.61
CA LEU A 237 18.32 11.49 -2.72
C LEU A 237 19.67 11.65 -3.48
N PRO A 238 20.03 10.79 -4.47
CA PRO A 238 21.23 11.00 -5.25
C PRO A 238 21.16 12.25 -6.14
N TYR A 239 19.97 12.61 -6.65
CA TYR A 239 19.79 13.84 -7.41
C TYR A 239 20.09 15.08 -6.58
N LEU A 240 19.55 15.16 -5.37
CA LEU A 240 19.78 16.30 -4.46
C LEU A 240 21.23 16.40 -3.97
N LYS A 241 21.99 15.30 -4.01
CA LYS A 241 23.43 15.29 -3.75
C LYS A 241 24.27 15.73 -4.97
N GLY A 242 23.66 15.80 -6.15
CA GLY A 242 24.36 16.09 -7.41
C GLY A 242 25.04 14.89 -8.06
N ASP A 243 24.72 13.67 -7.62
CA ASP A 243 25.31 12.43 -8.15
C ASP A 243 24.72 12.04 -9.51
N VAL A 244 23.48 12.45 -9.80
CA VAL A 244 22.73 12.16 -11.03
C VAL A 244 21.98 13.40 -11.51
N SER A 245 21.67 13.47 -12.81
CA SER A 245 20.89 14.55 -13.41
C SER A 245 19.38 14.43 -13.11
N LYS A 246 18.64 15.51 -13.37
CA LYS A 246 17.18 15.52 -13.29
C LYS A 246 16.55 14.53 -14.28
N GLU A 247 17.05 14.47 -15.49
CA GLU A 247 16.59 13.57 -16.56
C GLU A 247 16.79 12.10 -16.20
N GLU A 248 17.94 11.77 -15.62
CA GLU A 248 18.22 10.42 -15.11
C GLU A 248 17.28 10.06 -13.96
N THR A 249 16.98 11.01 -13.06
CA THR A 249 16.05 10.82 -11.94
C THR A 249 14.63 10.57 -12.43
N ILE A 250 14.12 11.38 -13.37
CA ILE A 250 12.81 11.20 -14.00
C ILE A 250 12.71 9.80 -14.66
N SER A 251 13.77 9.43 -15.39
CA SER A 251 13.84 8.10 -16.03
C SER A 251 13.81 6.97 -15.00
N ALA A 252 14.57 7.09 -13.91
CA ALA A 252 14.65 6.11 -12.84
C ALA A 252 13.29 5.95 -12.11
N ILE A 253 12.65 7.06 -11.71
CA ILE A 253 11.32 7.04 -11.08
C ILE A 253 10.29 6.39 -12.01
N SER A 254 10.27 6.79 -13.28
CA SER A 254 9.37 6.23 -14.29
C SER A 254 9.57 4.72 -14.45
N GLN A 255 10.82 4.27 -14.57
CA GLN A 255 11.16 2.85 -14.71
C GLN A 255 10.74 2.05 -13.46
N ASN A 256 11.06 2.55 -12.27
CA ASN A 256 10.72 1.88 -11.01
C ASN A 256 9.21 1.84 -10.79
N SER A 257 8.48 2.90 -11.18
CA SER A 257 7.01 2.95 -11.14
C SER A 257 6.37 1.94 -12.09
N ARG A 258 6.89 1.78 -13.33
CA ARG A 258 6.43 0.74 -14.27
C ARG A 258 6.70 -0.68 -13.73
N ARG A 259 7.89 -0.91 -13.15
CA ARG A 259 8.22 -2.19 -12.50
C ARG A 259 7.31 -2.47 -11.31
N TYR A 260 6.98 -1.44 -10.53
CA TYR A 260 6.05 -1.55 -9.42
C TYR A 260 4.63 -1.88 -9.89
N ALA A 261 4.13 -1.18 -10.91
CA ALA A 261 2.83 -1.49 -11.52
C ALA A 261 2.73 -2.96 -12.00
N LYS A 262 3.80 -3.49 -12.61
CA LYS A 262 3.87 -4.91 -12.99
C LYS A 262 3.78 -5.84 -11.77
N ARG A 263 4.52 -5.53 -10.68
CA ARG A 263 4.46 -6.32 -9.43
C ARG A 263 3.07 -6.27 -8.80
N GLN A 264 2.41 -5.09 -8.79
CA GLN A 264 1.05 -4.92 -8.29
C GLN A 264 0.07 -5.83 -9.04
N LEU A 265 0.08 -5.81 -10.38
CA LEU A 265 -0.79 -6.65 -11.21
C LEU A 265 -0.53 -8.15 -10.99
N THR A 266 0.73 -8.55 -10.83
CA THR A 266 1.07 -9.94 -10.51
C THR A 266 0.52 -10.35 -9.15
N TRP A 267 0.64 -9.48 -8.14
CA TRP A 267 0.08 -9.70 -6.81
C TRP A 267 -1.44 -9.86 -6.86
N PHE A 268 -2.13 -8.92 -7.51
CA PHE A 268 -3.59 -8.96 -7.58
C PHE A 268 -4.10 -10.23 -8.27
N ARG A 269 -3.43 -10.71 -9.34
CA ARG A 269 -3.80 -11.96 -10.02
C ARG A 269 -3.63 -13.20 -9.15
N ASN A 270 -2.58 -13.22 -8.32
CA ASN A 270 -2.19 -14.43 -7.60
C ASN A 270 -2.75 -14.47 -6.17
N LYS A 271 -3.07 -13.32 -5.58
CA LYS A 271 -3.36 -13.19 -4.15
C LYS A 271 -4.68 -12.51 -3.82
N MET A 272 -5.45 -12.09 -4.83
CA MET A 272 -6.71 -11.40 -4.61
C MET A 272 -7.80 -11.96 -5.55
N ASN A 273 -8.91 -12.38 -4.96
CA ASN A 273 -10.06 -12.88 -5.71
C ASN A 273 -11.09 -11.77 -5.89
N GLY A 274 -10.81 -10.84 -6.81
CA GLY A 274 -11.67 -9.70 -7.11
C GLY A 274 -12.21 -9.70 -8.53
N VAL A 275 -13.20 -8.84 -8.78
CA VAL A 275 -13.76 -8.62 -10.11
C VAL A 275 -12.89 -7.61 -10.87
N TRP A 276 -12.48 -8.00 -12.07
CA TRP A 276 -11.57 -7.21 -12.90
C TRP A 276 -12.34 -6.30 -13.85
N TYR A 277 -11.97 -5.00 -13.88
CA TYR A 277 -12.55 -4.02 -14.77
C TYR A 277 -11.47 -3.28 -15.57
N ASP A 278 -11.73 -3.06 -16.87
CA ASP A 278 -10.88 -2.22 -17.72
C ASP A 278 -11.32 -0.75 -17.60
N THR A 279 -10.38 0.11 -17.22
CA THR A 279 -10.67 1.55 -17.05
C THR A 279 -10.93 2.30 -18.36
N ARG A 280 -10.83 1.64 -19.52
CA ARG A 280 -11.20 2.21 -20.83
C ARG A 280 -12.67 1.98 -21.17
N SER A 281 -13.37 1.12 -20.42
CA SER A 281 -14.79 0.85 -20.67
C SER A 281 -15.62 2.08 -20.36
N GLU A 282 -16.44 2.51 -21.32
CA GLU A 282 -17.40 3.61 -21.15
C GLU A 282 -18.50 3.27 -20.15
N SER A 283 -18.81 1.96 -19.98
CA SER A 283 -19.79 1.47 -19.03
C SER A 283 -19.23 1.22 -17.63
N LEU A 284 -17.90 1.39 -17.40
CA LEU A 284 -17.20 1.04 -16.16
C LEU A 284 -17.99 1.38 -14.90
N LEU A 285 -18.42 2.64 -14.75
CA LEU A 285 -19.10 3.07 -13.54
C LEU A 285 -20.46 2.38 -13.37
N ASN A 286 -21.21 2.23 -14.44
CA ASN A 286 -22.53 1.59 -14.42
C ASN A 286 -22.43 0.09 -14.12
N ASP A 287 -21.44 -0.60 -14.70
CA ASP A 287 -21.20 -2.01 -14.49
C ASP A 287 -20.82 -2.26 -13.03
N VAL A 288 -19.86 -1.48 -12.49
CA VAL A 288 -19.43 -1.59 -11.09
C VAL A 288 -20.60 -1.31 -10.13
N ILE A 289 -21.41 -0.27 -10.38
CA ILE A 289 -22.60 0.03 -9.55
C ILE A 289 -23.61 -1.11 -9.60
N GLY A 290 -23.85 -1.68 -10.77
CA GLY A 290 -24.75 -2.81 -10.96
C GLY A 290 -24.32 -4.03 -10.15
N ASP A 291 -23.05 -4.38 -10.26
CA ASP A 291 -22.48 -5.54 -9.58
C ASP A 291 -22.44 -5.37 -8.05
N ILE A 292 -22.10 -4.16 -7.54
CA ILE A 292 -22.17 -3.85 -6.12
C ILE A 292 -23.61 -4.03 -5.60
N LYS A 293 -24.60 -3.48 -6.30
CA LYS A 293 -26.02 -3.62 -5.90
C LYS A 293 -26.47 -5.08 -5.88
N ASN A 294 -26.00 -5.89 -6.81
CA ASN A 294 -26.33 -7.33 -6.85
C ASN A 294 -25.65 -8.10 -5.71
N LYS A 295 -24.45 -7.70 -5.31
CA LYS A 295 -23.70 -8.33 -4.21
C LYS A 295 -24.33 -8.05 -2.84
N PHE A 296 -24.92 -6.89 -2.65
CA PHE A 296 -25.44 -6.42 -1.35
C PHE A 296 -26.98 -6.47 -1.26
N LYS A 297 -27.66 -7.14 -2.20
CA LYS A 297 -29.05 -7.57 -2.09
C LYS A 297 -29.15 -8.83 -1.22
#